data_03d960c2447241151eb5d7be31d84cb4
#
_entry.id   03d960c2447241151eb5d7be31d84cb4
#
_cell.length_a   1.000
_cell.length_b   1.000
_cell.length_c   1.000
_cell.angle_alpha   90.00
_cell.angle_beta   90.00
_cell.angle_gamma   90.00
#
_symmetry.space_group_name_H-M   'P 1'
#
loop_
_entity.id
_entity.type
_entity.pdbx_description
1 polymer ?
#
loop_
_entity_poly.entity_id
_entity_poly.type
_entity_poly.pdbx_seq_one_letter_code
_entity_poly.pdbx_strand_id
1 'polypeptide(L)'
;IEYLKNYLFSMVNWANYELTLFSETIHLFEPNAFLNYCQEMLHRSDFYKRLSYNSAIIQTILINGVFYSVEKNRLEDALILIETIKQNFSQTRDAYLKIVFMIAKGYYLTKFDKNKGIFLIKKGINIFKDLGYEEISTYYYNEFKNIID
;
A
#
# COMPACT_ATOMS: atom_id res chain seq x y z
N ILE A 1 -2.77 19.71 9.18
CA ILE A 1 -1.76 18.74 8.66
C ILE A 1 -0.38 18.98 9.30
N GLU A 2 0.07 20.23 9.46
CA GLU A 2 1.38 20.53 10.09
C GLU A 2 1.48 20.01 11.52
N TYR A 3 0.43 20.13 12.32
CA TYR A 3 0.41 19.56 13.66
C TYR A 3 0.60 18.03 13.64
N LEU A 4 -0.08 17.34 12.72
CA LEU A 4 0.02 15.91 12.56
C LEU A 4 1.45 15.48 12.15
N LYS A 5 2.05 16.19 11.19
CA LYS A 5 3.45 15.95 10.78
C LYS A 5 4.40 16.16 11.96
N ASN A 6 4.26 17.30 12.64
CA ASN A 6 5.09 17.61 13.79
C ASN A 6 4.97 16.56 14.89
N TYR A 7 3.76 16.08 15.18
CA TYR A 7 3.54 15.00 16.14
C TYR A 7 4.24 13.71 15.70
N LEU A 8 3.91 13.19 14.51
CA LEU A 8 4.44 11.92 14.03
C LEU A 8 5.95 11.92 13.93
N PHE A 9 6.53 12.97 13.36
CA PHE A 9 7.98 13.04 13.11
C PHE A 9 8.79 13.58 14.27
N SER A 10 8.16 13.98 15.38
CA SER A 10 8.83 14.21 16.68
C SER A 10 9.06 12.91 17.44
N MET A 11 8.30 11.85 17.16
CA MET A 11 8.43 10.57 17.85
C MET A 11 9.65 9.80 17.34
N VAL A 12 10.51 9.35 18.24
CA VAL A 12 11.74 8.61 17.89
C VAL A 12 11.40 7.23 17.34
N ASN A 13 10.44 6.53 17.98
CA ASN A 13 9.99 5.20 17.57
C ASN A 13 8.49 5.23 17.33
N TRP A 14 8.07 4.60 16.23
CA TRP A 14 6.66 4.43 15.90
C TRP A 14 6.18 3.05 16.33
N ALA A 15 5.22 3.03 17.22
CA ALA A 15 4.48 1.84 17.61
C ALA A 15 3.11 1.82 16.92
N ASN A 16 2.19 1.02 17.42
CA ASN A 16 0.88 0.81 16.83
C ASN A 16 0.08 2.10 16.60
N TYR A 17 0.07 3.00 17.58
CA TYR A 17 -0.71 4.24 17.49
C TYR A 17 -0.25 5.14 16.36
N GLU A 18 1.04 5.40 16.25
CA GLU A 18 1.62 6.25 15.21
C GLU A 18 1.44 5.63 13.82
N LEU A 19 1.61 4.31 13.70
CA LEU A 19 1.39 3.57 12.47
C LEU A 19 -0.08 3.63 12.02
N THR A 20 -1.02 3.43 12.94
CA THR A 20 -2.45 3.52 12.65
C THR A 20 -2.82 4.95 12.23
N LEU A 21 -2.36 5.94 12.97
CA LEU A 21 -2.62 7.34 12.67
C LEU A 21 -2.08 7.73 11.28
N PHE A 22 -0.87 7.31 10.94
CA PHE A 22 -0.30 7.56 9.61
C PHE A 22 -1.09 6.85 8.51
N SER A 23 -1.48 5.58 8.73
CA SER A 23 -2.28 4.80 7.78
C SER A 23 -3.61 5.48 7.43
N GLU A 24 -4.30 6.01 8.43
CA GLU A 24 -5.60 6.67 8.25
C GLU A 24 -5.50 8.06 7.62
N THR A 25 -4.34 8.69 7.71
CA THR A 25 -4.14 10.08 7.26
C THR A 25 -3.27 10.22 6.02
N ILE A 26 -2.94 9.11 5.37
CA ILE A 26 -2.03 9.06 4.22
C ILE A 26 -2.42 10.03 3.10
N HIS A 27 -3.71 10.15 2.82
CA HIS A 27 -4.26 11.03 1.79
C HIS A 27 -4.10 12.53 2.06
N LEU A 28 -3.71 12.90 3.29
CA LEU A 28 -3.46 14.29 3.68
C LEU A 28 -2.02 14.74 3.40
N PHE A 29 -1.14 13.82 3.08
CA PHE A 29 0.28 14.14 2.83
C PHE A 29 0.51 14.55 1.38
N GLU A 30 1.49 15.43 1.15
CA GLU A 30 1.82 15.86 -0.19
C GLU A 30 2.41 14.71 -1.02
N PRO A 31 1.96 14.54 -2.29
CA PRO A 31 2.43 13.44 -3.14
C PRO A 31 3.95 13.42 -3.35
N ASN A 32 4.57 14.59 -3.51
CA ASN A 32 6.01 14.71 -3.75
C ASN A 32 6.89 14.46 -2.52
N ALA A 33 6.31 14.45 -1.33
CA ALA A 33 7.03 14.17 -0.07
C ALA A 33 6.64 12.81 0.53
N PHE A 34 5.62 12.15 -0.01
CA PHE A 34 5.03 10.95 0.57
C PHE A 34 6.02 9.78 0.70
N LEU A 35 6.86 9.56 -0.30
CA LEU A 35 7.89 8.52 -0.24
C LEU A 35 8.84 8.72 0.94
N ASN A 36 9.26 9.96 1.18
CA ASN A 36 10.12 10.28 2.32
C ASN A 36 9.43 9.96 3.66
N TYR A 37 8.14 10.23 3.76
CA TYR A 37 7.37 9.88 4.96
C TYR A 37 7.28 8.37 5.17
N CYS A 38 7.12 7.59 4.11
CA CYS A 38 7.16 6.12 4.19
C CYS A 38 8.53 5.61 4.62
N GLN A 39 9.61 6.18 4.13
CA GLN A 39 10.99 5.82 4.52
C GLN A 39 11.26 6.14 5.99
N GLU A 40 10.83 7.32 6.46
CA GLU A 40 10.89 7.69 7.88
C GLU A 40 10.06 6.76 8.76
N MET A 41 8.87 6.40 8.34
CA MET A 41 8.04 5.41 9.05
C MET A 41 8.77 4.08 9.19
N LEU A 42 9.38 3.57 8.12
CA LEU A 42 10.12 2.31 8.16
C LEU A 42 11.29 2.37 9.14
N HIS A 43 12.03 3.47 9.14
CA HIS A 43 13.15 3.68 10.06
C HIS A 43 12.68 3.74 11.51
N ARG A 44 11.63 4.52 11.80
CA ARG A 44 11.11 4.72 13.17
C ARG A 44 10.35 3.51 13.71
N SER A 45 9.84 2.64 12.86
CA SER A 45 9.14 1.41 13.24
C SER A 45 10.01 0.15 13.21
N ASP A 46 11.31 0.27 12.95
CA ASP A 46 12.21 -0.88 12.75
C ASP A 46 12.20 -1.86 13.93
N PHE A 47 12.17 -1.35 15.15
CA PHE A 47 12.09 -2.17 16.35
C PHE A 47 10.78 -2.98 16.45
N TYR A 48 9.65 -2.41 16.00
CA TYR A 48 8.32 -2.99 16.14
C TYR A 48 7.84 -3.76 14.91
N LYS A 49 8.54 -3.66 13.77
CA LYS A 49 8.11 -4.28 12.51
C LYS A 49 7.99 -5.80 12.56
N ARG A 50 8.68 -6.45 13.51
CA ARG A 50 8.64 -7.91 13.69
C ARG A 50 7.39 -8.39 14.41
N LEU A 51 6.67 -7.50 15.09
CA LEU A 51 5.38 -7.83 15.68
C LEU A 51 4.35 -7.98 14.57
N SER A 52 3.66 -9.11 14.52
CA SER A 52 2.76 -9.45 13.40
C SER A 52 1.70 -8.38 13.09
N TYR A 53 1.15 -7.75 14.13
CA TYR A 53 0.17 -6.69 13.98
C TYR A 53 0.77 -5.42 13.35
N ASN A 54 1.92 -4.98 13.84
CA ASN A 54 2.60 -3.81 13.28
C ASN A 54 3.11 -4.08 11.86
N SER A 55 3.58 -5.28 11.59
CA SER A 55 3.97 -5.71 10.25
C SER A 55 2.81 -5.58 9.26
N ALA A 56 1.60 -6.00 9.64
CA ALA A 56 0.42 -5.89 8.78
C ALA A 56 0.06 -4.42 8.50
N ILE A 57 0.11 -3.54 9.50
CA ILE A 57 -0.14 -2.10 9.32
C ILE A 57 0.91 -1.48 8.40
N ILE A 58 2.19 -1.77 8.60
CA ILE A 58 3.28 -1.25 7.76
C ILE A 58 3.09 -1.70 6.31
N GLN A 59 2.79 -2.97 6.08
CA GLN A 59 2.49 -3.48 4.73
C GLN A 59 1.30 -2.74 4.11
N THR A 60 0.23 -2.54 4.87
CA THR A 60 -0.96 -1.81 4.42
C THR A 60 -0.60 -0.39 4.00
N ILE A 61 0.19 0.33 4.80
CA ILE A 61 0.65 1.68 4.49
C ILE A 61 1.45 1.70 3.18
N LEU A 62 2.39 0.78 3.01
CA LEU A 62 3.21 0.70 1.80
C LEU A 62 2.39 0.34 0.56
N ILE A 63 1.44 -0.58 0.67
CA ILE A 63 0.55 -0.96 -0.43
C ILE A 63 -0.36 0.22 -0.81
N ASN A 64 -0.97 0.88 0.17
CA ASN A 64 -1.75 2.09 -0.08
C ASN A 64 -0.90 3.20 -0.70
N GLY A 65 0.37 3.29 -0.30
CA GLY A 65 1.35 4.17 -0.92
C GLY A 65 1.58 3.88 -2.40
N VAL A 66 1.60 2.62 -2.80
CA VAL A 66 1.68 2.24 -4.23
C VAL A 66 0.46 2.78 -4.99
N PHE A 67 -0.76 2.50 -4.51
CA PHE A 67 -1.98 3.02 -5.14
C PHE A 67 -1.95 4.54 -5.25
N TYR A 68 -1.62 5.22 -4.17
CA TYR A 68 -1.55 6.67 -4.11
C TYR A 68 -0.52 7.25 -5.09
N SER A 69 0.68 6.68 -5.13
CA SER A 69 1.75 7.13 -6.03
C SER A 69 1.39 6.93 -7.50
N VAL A 70 0.75 5.81 -7.85
CA VAL A 70 0.28 5.55 -9.23
C VAL A 70 -0.84 6.52 -9.61
N GLU A 71 -1.79 6.78 -8.71
CA GLU A 71 -2.87 7.75 -8.93
C GLU A 71 -2.33 9.16 -9.19
N LYS A 72 -1.30 9.56 -8.45
CA LYS A 72 -0.63 10.87 -8.62
C LYS A 72 0.42 10.89 -9.73
N ASN A 73 0.50 9.81 -10.53
CA ASN A 73 1.47 9.65 -11.63
C ASN A 73 2.95 9.75 -11.18
N ARG A 74 3.23 9.36 -9.93
CA ARG A 74 4.58 9.28 -9.36
C ARG A 74 5.10 7.85 -9.46
N LEU A 75 5.39 7.43 -10.70
CA LEU A 75 5.67 6.02 -11.01
C LEU A 75 7.00 5.53 -10.45
N GLU A 76 8.00 6.41 -10.32
CA GLU A 76 9.27 6.07 -9.68
C GLU A 76 9.08 5.77 -8.18
N ASP A 77 8.30 6.60 -7.49
CA ASP A 77 7.97 6.41 -6.08
C ASP A 77 7.20 5.09 -5.88
N ALA A 78 6.24 4.82 -6.77
CA ALA A 78 5.48 3.56 -6.75
C ALA A 78 6.41 2.34 -6.90
N LEU A 79 7.38 2.41 -7.82
CA LEU A 79 8.35 1.33 -8.00
C LEU A 79 9.21 1.11 -6.76
N ILE A 80 9.71 2.18 -6.14
CA ILE A 80 10.50 2.08 -4.90
C ILE A 80 9.67 1.40 -3.79
N LEU A 81 8.40 1.77 -3.63
CA LEU A 81 7.51 1.15 -2.65
C LEU A 81 7.25 -0.33 -2.96
N ILE A 82 7.03 -0.68 -4.23
CA ILE A 82 6.87 -2.09 -4.67
C ILE A 82 8.11 -2.91 -4.32
N GLU A 83 9.30 -2.42 -4.63
CA GLU A 83 10.55 -3.13 -4.31
C GLU A 83 10.79 -3.22 -2.79
N THR A 84 10.44 -2.18 -2.05
CA THR A 84 10.50 -2.17 -0.57
C THR A 84 9.60 -3.27 0.01
N ILE A 85 8.37 -3.42 -0.50
CA ILE A 85 7.46 -4.48 -0.07
C ILE A 85 8.03 -5.86 -0.39
N LYS A 86 8.54 -6.05 -1.59
CA LYS A 86 9.16 -7.34 -1.98
C LYS A 86 10.34 -7.72 -1.07
N GLN A 87 11.19 -6.75 -0.75
CA GLN A 87 12.39 -7.01 0.06
C GLN A 87 12.07 -7.32 1.52
N ASN A 88 11.07 -6.63 2.11
CA ASN A 88 10.79 -6.73 3.54
C ASN A 88 9.67 -7.71 3.88
N PHE A 89 8.74 -7.98 2.97
CA PHE A 89 7.50 -8.72 3.24
C PHE A 89 7.25 -9.89 2.29
N SER A 90 8.27 -10.39 1.59
CA SER A 90 8.13 -11.54 0.67
C SER A 90 7.63 -12.81 1.37
N GLN A 91 7.98 -12.99 2.64
CA GLN A 91 7.62 -14.15 3.45
C GLN A 91 6.36 -13.95 4.30
N THR A 92 5.60 -12.86 4.07
CA THR A 92 4.34 -12.66 4.81
C THR A 92 3.37 -13.83 4.57
N ARG A 93 2.70 -14.25 5.62
CA ARG A 93 1.62 -15.25 5.57
C ARG A 93 0.24 -14.62 5.41
N ASP A 94 0.17 -13.30 5.38
CA ASP A 94 -1.07 -12.55 5.20
C ASP A 94 -1.51 -12.63 3.73
N ALA A 95 -2.40 -13.57 3.45
CA ALA A 95 -2.92 -13.80 2.10
C ALA A 95 -3.72 -12.61 1.58
N TYR A 96 -4.47 -11.93 2.45
CA TYR A 96 -5.21 -10.72 2.09
C TYR A 96 -4.27 -9.65 1.56
N LEU A 97 -3.22 -9.32 2.28
CA LEU A 97 -2.24 -8.31 1.86
C LEU A 97 -1.49 -8.72 0.59
N LYS A 98 -1.22 -10.02 0.39
CA LYS A 98 -0.63 -10.51 -0.86
C LYS A 98 -1.54 -10.28 -2.07
N ILE A 99 -2.84 -10.49 -1.92
CA ILE A 99 -3.81 -10.27 -2.99
C ILE A 99 -3.94 -8.77 -3.28
N VAL A 100 -4.07 -7.93 -2.26
CA VAL A 100 -4.13 -6.46 -2.44
C VAL A 100 -2.85 -5.93 -3.09
N PHE A 101 -1.69 -6.44 -2.69
CA PHE A 101 -0.42 -6.08 -3.33
C PHE A 101 -0.36 -6.50 -4.80
N MET A 102 -0.93 -7.65 -5.16
CA MET A 102 -1.08 -8.06 -6.57
C MET A 102 -1.89 -7.04 -7.37
N ILE A 103 -3.02 -6.57 -6.82
CA ILE A 103 -3.86 -5.54 -7.44
C ILE A 103 -3.08 -4.23 -7.60
N ALA A 104 -2.36 -3.80 -6.55
CA ALA A 104 -1.54 -2.59 -6.59
C ALA A 104 -0.45 -2.65 -7.66
N LYS A 105 0.26 -3.78 -7.76
CA LYS A 105 1.23 -4.02 -8.85
C LYS A 105 0.56 -4.00 -10.23
N GLY A 106 -0.62 -4.59 -10.34
CA GLY A 106 -1.41 -4.55 -11.56
C GLY A 106 -1.72 -3.11 -11.97
N TYR A 107 -2.15 -2.29 -11.04
CA TYR A 107 -2.42 -0.88 -11.29
C TYR A 107 -1.17 -0.12 -11.76
N TYR A 108 -0.03 -0.32 -11.11
CA TYR A 108 1.25 0.22 -11.57
C TYR A 108 1.58 -0.23 -13.00
N LEU A 109 1.43 -1.53 -13.30
CA LEU A 109 1.74 -2.08 -14.62
C LEU A 109 0.84 -1.54 -15.72
N THR A 110 -0.40 -1.14 -15.44
CA THR A 110 -1.29 -0.55 -16.46
C THR A 110 -0.69 0.71 -17.13
N LYS A 111 0.27 1.35 -16.49
CA LYS A 111 0.97 2.54 -17.02
C LYS A 111 2.03 2.20 -18.07
N PHE A 112 2.45 0.93 -18.17
CA PHE A 112 3.49 0.45 -19.09
C PHE A 112 2.99 -0.64 -20.02
N ASP A 113 2.23 -1.59 -19.51
CA ASP A 113 1.61 -2.69 -20.24
C ASP A 113 0.18 -2.88 -19.72
N LYS A 114 -0.76 -2.22 -20.38
CA LYS A 114 -2.16 -2.20 -19.96
C LYS A 114 -2.73 -3.60 -19.79
N ASN A 115 -2.44 -4.51 -20.72
CA ASN A 115 -3.01 -5.86 -20.71
C ASN A 115 -2.50 -6.69 -19.52
N LYS A 116 -1.20 -6.64 -19.24
CA LYS A 116 -0.62 -7.29 -18.05
C LYS A 116 -1.16 -6.70 -16.75
N GLY A 117 -1.28 -5.38 -16.69
CA GLY A 117 -1.83 -4.70 -15.53
C GLY A 117 -3.27 -5.13 -15.25
N ILE A 118 -4.14 -5.08 -16.26
CA ILE A 118 -5.54 -5.52 -16.17
C ILE A 118 -5.62 -6.99 -15.75
N PHE A 119 -4.78 -7.86 -16.33
CA PHE A 119 -4.75 -9.27 -15.95
C PHE A 119 -4.51 -9.46 -14.45
N LEU A 120 -3.53 -8.76 -13.87
CA LEU A 120 -3.22 -8.87 -12.44
C LEU A 120 -4.36 -8.32 -11.56
N ILE A 121 -4.96 -7.20 -11.95
CA ILE A 121 -6.09 -6.62 -11.21
C ILE A 121 -7.27 -7.61 -11.21
N LYS A 122 -7.68 -8.11 -12.37
CA LYS A 122 -8.76 -9.08 -12.48
C LYS A 122 -8.47 -10.37 -11.71
N LYS A 123 -7.23 -10.85 -11.76
CA LYS A 123 -6.80 -12.03 -11.00
C LYS A 123 -7.00 -11.83 -9.50
N GLY A 124 -6.55 -10.70 -8.95
CA GLY A 124 -6.73 -10.40 -7.53
C GLY A 124 -8.21 -10.31 -7.13
N ILE A 125 -9.02 -9.61 -7.92
CA ILE A 125 -10.47 -9.49 -7.71
C ILE A 125 -11.14 -10.87 -7.70
N ASN A 126 -10.81 -11.73 -8.67
CA ASN A 126 -11.37 -13.07 -8.77
C ASN A 126 -10.95 -13.96 -7.59
N ILE A 127 -9.72 -13.88 -7.11
CA ILE A 127 -9.28 -14.62 -5.92
C ILE A 127 -10.14 -14.24 -4.71
N PHE A 128 -10.41 -12.96 -4.48
CA PHE A 128 -11.30 -12.52 -3.41
C PHE A 128 -12.71 -13.10 -3.56
N LYS A 129 -13.24 -13.10 -4.78
CA LYS A 129 -14.55 -13.68 -5.09
C LYS A 129 -14.58 -15.18 -4.82
N ASP A 130 -13.58 -15.93 -5.29
CA ASP A 130 -13.48 -17.38 -5.13
C ASP A 130 -13.34 -17.79 -3.65
N LEU A 131 -12.74 -16.93 -2.82
CA LEU A 131 -12.63 -17.11 -1.38
C LEU A 131 -13.90 -16.68 -0.61
N GLY A 132 -14.94 -16.19 -1.29
CA GLY A 132 -16.18 -15.74 -0.67
C GLY A 132 -16.15 -14.31 -0.10
N TYR A 133 -15.12 -13.52 -0.41
CA TYR A 133 -15.02 -12.11 0.01
C TYR A 133 -15.73 -11.18 -0.99
N GLU A 134 -17.04 -11.33 -1.12
CA GLU A 134 -17.85 -10.62 -2.12
C GLU A 134 -17.76 -9.09 -1.99
N GLU A 135 -17.80 -8.55 -0.78
CA GLU A 135 -17.74 -7.10 -0.55
C GLU A 135 -16.39 -6.52 -1.00
N ILE A 136 -15.28 -7.21 -0.69
CA ILE A 136 -13.93 -6.79 -1.06
C ILE A 136 -13.75 -6.90 -2.58
N SER A 137 -14.21 -7.99 -3.18
CA SER A 137 -14.19 -8.18 -4.63
C SER A 137 -14.95 -7.06 -5.36
N THR A 138 -16.16 -6.75 -4.89
CA THR A 138 -17.00 -5.67 -5.44
C THR A 138 -16.34 -4.29 -5.25
N TYR A 139 -15.72 -4.04 -4.11
CA TYR A 139 -14.98 -2.80 -3.85
C TYR A 139 -13.89 -2.58 -4.90
N TYR A 140 -12.99 -3.55 -5.09
CA TYR A 140 -11.90 -3.42 -6.05
C TYR A 140 -12.39 -3.39 -7.50
N TYR A 141 -13.45 -4.13 -7.84
CA TYR A 141 -14.05 -4.01 -9.15
C TYR A 141 -14.53 -2.57 -9.42
N ASN A 142 -15.26 -1.97 -8.49
CA ASN A 142 -15.76 -0.61 -8.64
C ASN A 142 -14.63 0.43 -8.73
N GLU A 143 -13.54 0.24 -7.98
CA GLU A 143 -12.37 1.12 -8.05
C GLU A 143 -11.70 1.08 -9.43
N PHE A 144 -11.64 -0.07 -10.06
CA PHE A 144 -10.88 -0.28 -11.29
C PHE A 144 -11.73 -0.51 -12.53
N LYS A 145 -13.06 -0.48 -12.46
CA LYS A 145 -13.95 -0.77 -13.61
C LYS A 145 -13.63 0.06 -14.86
N ASN A 146 -13.27 1.33 -14.70
CA ASN A 146 -12.93 2.21 -15.82
C ASN A 146 -11.62 1.82 -16.54
N ILE A 147 -10.81 0.97 -15.92
CA ILE A 147 -9.55 0.48 -16.47
C ILE A 147 -9.72 -0.92 -17.04
N ILE A 148 -10.52 -1.77 -16.38
CA ILE A 148 -10.64 -3.21 -16.68
C ILE A 148 -11.78 -3.53 -17.66
N ASP A 149 -12.74 -2.63 -17.84
CA ASP A 149 -13.79 -2.69 -18.86
C ASP A 149 -13.42 -1.86 -20.10
#